data_7852d55c86dc4835e0f1ce6bffe78607
#
_entry.id   7852d55c86dc4835e0f1ce6bffe78607
#
_cell.length_a   1.000
_cell.length_b   1.000
_cell.length_c   1.000
_cell.angle_alpha   90.00
_cell.angle_beta   90.00
_cell.angle_gamma   90.00
#
_symmetry.space_group_name_H-M   'P 1'
#
loop_
_entity.id
_entity.type
_entity.pdbx_description
1 polymer ?
#
loop_
_entity_poly.entity_id
_entity_poly.type
_entity_poly.pdbx_seq_one_letter_code
_entity_poly.pdbx_strand_id
1 'polypeptide(L)'
;QGHPTDILVGKIAPRGETEWTAEERLLRAIFGEKAREVRDTSLRMPHGEQGTVIDVQILERSQGDEVDSGVIKVIKVKVAELRKITAGDKIAGRHGNKGVISKVIPESDMPYLPDGTPIDILISPLGVLSRMNLGQLLEAQLGWAASTLGMTIGVPVFEKIHEKDMEDLLKKAGLPVSGKIQLYDGRTGEPFFEKTAVGTSYILKLNHMVEDKAHARSTGPYSIVTQQPLGGKAQMGGQRLGEMEVWALEGHKAAHVLQEMLTIKSDDVVGRSKAXXXXNPSKFSSKN
;
A
#
# COMPACT_ATOMS: atom_id res chain seq x y z
N GLN A 1 -4.20 17.59 12.22
CA GLN A 1 -4.00 16.67 11.11
C GLN A 1 -2.55 16.73 10.65
N GLY A 2 -1.96 15.55 10.39
CA GLY A 2 -0.59 15.47 9.90
C GLY A 2 -0.57 15.31 8.39
N HIS A 3 0.11 16.22 7.73
CA HIS A 3 0.31 16.16 6.29
C HIS A 3 1.76 15.82 5.99
N PRO A 4 2.08 15.37 4.77
CA PRO A 4 3.47 15.05 4.45
C PRO A 4 4.40 16.21 4.78
N THR A 5 5.54 15.89 5.37
CA THR A 5 6.59 16.80 5.81
C THR A 5 6.23 17.68 7.00
N ASP A 6 5.02 17.56 7.56
CA ASP A 6 4.72 18.24 8.83
C ASP A 6 5.60 17.67 9.93
N ILE A 7 6.00 18.54 10.86
CA ILE A 7 6.83 18.11 11.97
C ILE A 7 5.98 17.43 13.03
N LEU A 8 6.30 16.17 13.34
CA LEU A 8 5.62 15.44 14.41
C LEU A 8 6.31 15.64 15.75
N VAL A 9 7.64 15.62 15.76
CA VAL A 9 8.43 15.87 16.97
C VAL A 9 9.57 16.79 16.58
N GLY A 10 9.61 17.96 17.20
CA GLY A 10 10.69 18.92 16.96
C GLY A 10 11.96 18.46 17.65
N LYS A 11 13.06 18.47 16.91
CA LYS A 11 14.33 18.01 17.41
C LYS A 11 15.46 18.70 16.69
N ILE A 12 16.49 19.09 17.44
CA ILE A 12 17.67 19.70 16.87
C ILE A 12 18.90 18.99 17.40
N ALA A 13 19.97 19.04 16.63
CA ALA A 13 21.24 18.44 17.03
C ALA A 13 22.38 19.38 16.67
N PRO A 14 23.49 19.35 17.43
CA PRO A 14 24.63 20.19 17.09
C PRO A 14 25.24 19.75 15.75
N ARG A 15 25.71 20.72 14.97
CA ARG A 15 26.41 20.44 13.73
C ARG A 15 27.88 20.11 14.05
N GLY A 16 28.37 19.02 13.45
CA GLY A 16 29.77 18.69 13.54
C GLY A 16 30.60 19.62 12.65
N GLU A 17 31.89 19.72 12.96
CA GLU A 17 32.79 20.55 12.17
C GLU A 17 32.84 20.10 10.72
N THR A 18 32.72 18.79 10.47
CA THR A 18 32.79 18.25 9.13
C THR A 18 31.57 18.60 8.29
N GLU A 19 30.48 19.04 8.91
CA GLU A 19 29.27 19.40 8.19
C GLU A 19 29.26 20.86 7.77
N TRP A 20 30.25 21.63 8.17
CA TRP A 20 30.33 23.06 7.89
C TRP A 20 31.11 23.30 6.62
N THR A 21 30.64 24.24 5.83
CA THR A 21 31.42 24.69 4.67
C THR A 21 32.64 25.47 5.15
N ALA A 22 33.59 25.65 4.24
CA ALA A 22 34.79 26.43 4.59
C ALA A 22 34.44 27.85 4.99
N GLU A 23 33.44 28.46 4.36
CA GLU A 23 33.00 29.79 4.70
C GLU A 23 32.38 29.84 6.10
N GLU A 24 31.59 28.83 6.45
CA GLU A 24 31.00 28.76 7.77
C GLU A 24 32.08 28.58 8.85
N ARG A 25 33.10 27.79 8.56
CA ARG A 25 34.21 27.64 9.52
C ARG A 25 34.94 28.94 9.75
N LEU A 26 35.16 29.69 8.66
CA LEU A 26 35.86 30.97 8.75
C LEU A 26 35.04 31.97 9.55
N LEU A 27 33.73 32.05 9.30
CA LEU A 27 32.86 32.95 10.05
C LEU A 27 32.85 32.59 11.53
N ARG A 28 32.84 31.32 11.84
CA ARG A 28 32.87 30.90 13.25
C ARG A 28 34.17 31.25 13.90
N ALA A 29 35.27 31.14 13.19
CA ALA A 29 36.57 31.52 13.74
C ALA A 29 36.66 33.01 13.99
N ILE A 30 36.06 33.83 13.11
CA ILE A 30 36.09 35.27 13.24
C ILE A 30 35.13 35.75 14.31
N PHE A 31 33.93 35.25 14.38
CA PHE A 31 32.89 35.74 15.27
C PHE A 31 32.70 34.91 16.54
N GLY A 32 33.52 33.90 16.74
CA GLY A 32 33.46 33.07 17.91
C GLY A 32 32.32 32.10 17.91
N GLU A 33 32.14 31.41 19.06
CA GLU A 33 31.18 30.32 19.14
C GLU A 33 29.77 30.81 19.47
N LYS A 34 29.52 32.07 19.42
CA LYS A 34 28.18 32.59 19.71
C LYS A 34 27.16 32.18 18.65
N ALA A 35 27.63 31.90 17.45
CA ALA A 35 26.74 31.38 16.41
C ALA A 35 26.61 29.89 16.59
N ARG A 36 25.70 29.47 17.47
CA ARG A 36 25.41 28.07 17.63
C ARG A 36 24.64 27.60 16.41
N GLU A 37 25.28 26.79 15.64
CA GLU A 37 24.60 26.18 14.51
C GLU A 37 24.09 24.82 14.89
N VAL A 38 22.81 24.66 14.72
CA VAL A 38 22.16 23.38 14.99
C VAL A 38 21.55 22.85 13.71
N ARG A 39 21.47 21.54 13.63
CA ARG A 39 20.86 20.87 12.50
C ARG A 39 19.47 20.42 12.91
N ASP A 40 18.51 20.64 12.03
CA ASP A 40 17.14 20.21 12.26
C ASP A 40 17.06 18.70 12.02
N THR A 41 16.83 17.95 13.10
CA THR A 41 16.67 16.52 13.03
C THR A 41 15.27 16.09 13.42
N SER A 42 14.31 16.99 13.29
CA SER A 42 12.92 16.72 13.66
C SER A 42 12.36 15.50 12.93
N LEU A 43 11.49 14.79 13.64
CA LEU A 43 10.74 13.71 13.03
C LEU A 43 9.59 14.31 12.23
N ARG A 44 9.58 14.04 10.95
CA ARG A 44 8.56 14.58 10.05
C ARG A 44 7.67 13.47 9.52
N MET A 45 6.45 13.85 9.18
CA MET A 45 5.53 12.91 8.55
C MET A 45 6.14 12.44 7.23
N PRO A 46 6.28 11.13 7.02
CA PRO A 46 6.91 10.64 5.79
C PRO A 46 6.16 11.11 4.55
N HIS A 47 6.91 11.29 3.48
CA HIS A 47 6.31 11.69 2.21
C HIS A 47 5.33 10.63 1.73
N GLY A 48 4.15 11.06 1.32
CA GLY A 48 3.11 10.16 0.88
C GLY A 48 2.18 9.67 1.98
N GLU A 49 2.39 10.12 3.21
CA GLU A 49 1.55 9.73 4.35
C GLU A 49 0.87 10.94 4.96
N GLN A 50 -0.30 10.71 5.52
CA GLN A 50 -1.04 11.74 6.22
C GLN A 50 -1.95 11.08 7.25
N GLY A 51 -2.47 11.89 8.16
CA GLY A 51 -3.36 11.37 9.18
C GLY A 51 -3.58 12.35 10.30
N THR A 52 -4.21 11.88 11.36
CA THR A 52 -4.51 12.67 12.54
C THR A 52 -3.80 12.07 13.74
N VAL A 53 -3.10 12.89 14.50
CA VAL A 53 -2.43 12.43 15.72
C VAL A 53 -3.51 12.08 16.75
N ILE A 54 -3.47 10.84 17.22
CA ILE A 54 -4.47 10.38 18.19
C ILE A 54 -3.87 10.11 19.58
N ASP A 55 -2.55 9.98 19.67
CA ASP A 55 -1.92 9.71 20.96
C ASP A 55 -0.45 10.10 20.90
N VAL A 56 0.04 10.62 22.01
CA VAL A 56 1.45 10.93 22.19
C VAL A 56 1.88 10.33 23.52
N GLN A 57 2.90 9.48 23.49
CA GLN A 57 3.43 8.85 24.69
C GLN A 57 4.88 9.26 24.87
N ILE A 58 5.23 9.70 26.06
CA ILE A 58 6.57 10.12 26.38
C ILE A 58 7.15 9.19 27.44
N LEU A 59 8.25 8.54 27.11
CA LEU A 59 8.97 7.67 28.05
C LEU A 59 10.26 8.37 28.42
N GLU A 60 10.51 8.51 29.72
CA GLU A 60 11.69 9.20 30.22
C GLU A 60 12.44 8.34 31.22
N ARG A 61 13.76 8.32 31.08
CA ARG A 61 14.61 7.61 32.04
C ARG A 61 14.48 8.18 33.45
N SER A 62 14.32 9.47 33.53
CA SER A 62 14.20 10.14 34.85
C SER A 62 12.94 9.74 35.59
N GLN A 63 11.94 9.21 34.90
CA GLN A 63 10.70 8.78 35.54
C GLN A 63 10.62 7.25 35.69
N GLY A 64 11.74 6.57 35.51
CA GLY A 64 11.79 5.14 35.71
C GLY A 64 11.40 4.30 34.51
N ASP A 65 11.11 4.90 33.36
CA ASP A 65 10.79 4.16 32.17
C ASP A 65 12.02 3.48 31.60
N GLU A 66 11.82 2.31 31.00
CA GLU A 66 12.90 1.60 30.36
C GLU A 66 13.13 2.16 28.97
N VAL A 67 14.31 2.71 28.76
CA VAL A 67 14.73 3.22 27.45
C VAL A 67 16.12 2.68 27.15
N ASP A 68 16.45 2.69 25.87
CA ASP A 68 17.74 2.16 25.44
C ASP A 68 18.89 2.95 26.04
N SER A 69 20.05 2.28 26.12
CA SER A 69 21.24 2.92 26.65
C SER A 69 21.60 4.15 25.81
N GLY A 70 21.90 5.23 26.50
CA GLY A 70 22.24 6.49 25.86
C GLY A 70 21.03 7.31 25.44
N VAL A 71 19.84 6.80 25.67
CA VAL A 71 18.60 7.51 25.35
C VAL A 71 18.02 8.08 26.64
N ILE A 72 17.65 9.34 26.61
CA ILE A 72 17.06 10.00 27.78
C ILE A 72 15.53 9.97 27.68
N LYS A 73 15.00 10.16 26.50
CA LYS A 73 13.57 10.32 26.30
C LYS A 73 13.17 9.71 24.97
N VAL A 74 12.05 8.99 24.97
CA VAL A 74 11.46 8.43 23.76
C VAL A 74 10.06 9.02 23.63
N ILE A 75 9.76 9.56 22.47
CA ILE A 75 8.44 10.10 22.16
C ILE A 75 7.81 9.26 21.07
N LYS A 76 6.65 8.67 21.39
CA LYS A 76 5.90 7.85 20.46
C LYS A 76 4.63 8.60 20.04
N VAL A 77 4.50 8.81 18.75
CA VAL A 77 3.34 9.51 18.20
C VAL A 77 2.53 8.51 17.38
N LYS A 78 1.24 8.37 17.71
CA LYS A 78 0.35 7.50 16.97
C LYS A 78 -0.50 8.36 16.05
N VAL A 79 -0.49 8.01 14.78
CA VAL A 79 -1.24 8.74 13.75
C VAL A 79 -2.24 7.78 13.13
N ALA A 80 -3.50 8.22 13.09
CA ALA A 80 -4.58 7.44 12.51
C ALA A 80 -4.96 8.00 11.15
N GLU A 81 -5.19 7.09 10.22
CA GLU A 81 -5.64 7.46 8.88
C GLU A 81 -6.76 6.52 8.48
N LEU A 82 -7.86 7.08 7.96
CA LEU A 82 -8.95 6.28 7.45
C LEU A 82 -8.68 5.96 6.00
N ARG A 83 -8.62 4.67 5.68
CA ARG A 83 -8.37 4.21 4.33
C ARG A 83 -9.50 3.29 3.89
N LYS A 84 -10.32 3.79 2.97
CA LYS A 84 -11.36 2.96 2.38
C LYS A 84 -10.76 2.05 1.33
N ILE A 85 -11.42 0.92 1.09
CA ILE A 85 -11.00 -0.03 0.07
C ILE A 85 -10.96 0.68 -1.28
N THR A 86 -9.87 0.46 -2.01
CA THR A 86 -9.70 1.04 -3.34
C THR A 86 -9.03 0.02 -4.26
N ALA A 87 -9.09 0.29 -5.56
CA ALA A 87 -8.44 -0.59 -6.53
C ALA A 87 -6.94 -0.70 -6.22
N GLY A 88 -6.43 -1.92 -6.24
CA GLY A 88 -5.04 -2.19 -5.91
C GLY A 88 -4.83 -2.71 -4.51
N ASP A 89 -5.81 -2.57 -3.62
CA ASP A 89 -5.70 -3.11 -2.27
C ASP A 89 -5.84 -4.63 -2.32
N LYS A 90 -5.15 -5.29 -1.40
CA LYS A 90 -5.15 -6.75 -1.36
C LYS A 90 -6.12 -7.25 -0.31
N ILE A 91 -6.95 -8.21 -0.71
CA ILE A 91 -7.90 -8.86 0.19
C ILE A 91 -7.71 -10.37 0.15
N ALA A 92 -8.20 -11.05 1.16
CA ALA A 92 -8.03 -12.49 1.26
C ALA A 92 -9.16 -13.10 2.08
N GLY A 93 -9.46 -14.37 1.77
CA GLY A 93 -10.33 -15.16 2.62
C GLY A 93 -9.51 -15.96 3.63
N ARG A 94 -10.09 -17.03 4.13
CA ARG A 94 -9.44 -17.90 5.12
C ARG A 94 -9.02 -19.25 4.53
N HIS A 95 -8.97 -19.37 3.21
CA HIS A 95 -8.71 -20.64 2.55
C HIS A 95 -7.55 -20.56 1.57
N GLY A 96 -6.60 -19.66 1.83
CA GLY A 96 -5.51 -19.45 0.89
C GLY A 96 -5.88 -18.68 -0.35
N ASN A 97 -7.11 -18.18 -0.40
CA ASN A 97 -7.57 -17.37 -1.52
C ASN A 97 -7.26 -15.91 -1.25
N LYS A 98 -6.61 -15.28 -2.22
CA LYS A 98 -6.22 -13.89 -2.10
C LYS A 98 -6.31 -13.23 -3.47
N GLY A 99 -6.40 -11.93 -3.46
CA GLY A 99 -6.48 -11.20 -4.71
C GLY A 99 -6.39 -9.71 -4.49
N VAL A 100 -6.25 -9.01 -5.61
CA VAL A 100 -6.14 -7.57 -5.61
C VAL A 100 -7.42 -7.00 -6.20
N ILE A 101 -7.96 -5.97 -5.56
CA ILE A 101 -9.18 -5.33 -6.06
C ILE A 101 -8.85 -4.65 -7.39
N SER A 102 -9.58 -5.01 -8.43
CA SER A 102 -9.35 -4.43 -9.74
C SER A 102 -10.20 -3.20 -10.00
N LYS A 103 -11.37 -3.14 -9.38
CA LYS A 103 -12.30 -2.05 -9.67
C LYS A 103 -13.28 -1.88 -8.53
N VAL A 104 -13.62 -0.65 -8.21
CA VAL A 104 -14.68 -0.34 -7.26
C VAL A 104 -15.84 0.26 -8.05
N ILE A 105 -17.00 -0.37 -7.95
CA ILE A 105 -18.18 -0.02 -8.75
C ILE A 105 -19.25 0.55 -7.82
N PRO A 106 -19.98 1.58 -8.25
CA PRO A 106 -21.07 2.09 -7.42
C PRO A 106 -22.08 0.99 -7.10
N GLU A 107 -22.64 1.05 -5.90
CA GLU A 107 -23.56 0.03 -5.44
C GLU A 107 -24.72 -0.17 -6.40
N SER A 108 -25.20 0.93 -7.01
CA SER A 108 -26.33 0.87 -7.92
C SER A 108 -26.00 0.12 -9.20
N ASP A 109 -24.72 -0.03 -9.55
CA ASP A 109 -24.29 -0.73 -10.74
C ASP A 109 -23.92 -2.20 -10.48
N MET A 110 -23.90 -2.61 -9.22
CA MET A 110 -23.57 -3.99 -8.86
C MET A 110 -24.75 -4.90 -9.14
N PRO A 111 -24.49 -6.16 -9.49
CA PRO A 111 -25.57 -7.13 -9.62
C PRO A 111 -26.35 -7.25 -8.32
N TYR A 112 -27.62 -7.63 -8.44
CA TYR A 112 -28.46 -7.72 -7.24
C TYR A 112 -29.30 -8.99 -7.27
N LEU A 113 -29.68 -9.41 -6.05
CA LEU A 113 -30.54 -10.56 -5.84
C LEU A 113 -31.98 -10.24 -6.23
N PRO A 114 -32.84 -11.27 -6.36
CA PRO A 114 -34.25 -11.00 -6.68
C PRO A 114 -34.95 -10.06 -5.71
N ASP A 115 -34.51 -10.02 -4.46
CA ASP A 115 -35.13 -9.13 -3.47
C ASP A 115 -34.51 -7.72 -3.51
N GLY A 116 -33.59 -7.47 -4.43
CA GLY A 116 -32.97 -6.15 -4.58
C GLY A 116 -31.68 -5.96 -3.81
N THR A 117 -31.25 -6.94 -3.04
CA THR A 117 -30.02 -6.82 -2.27
C THR A 117 -28.81 -6.82 -3.22
N PRO A 118 -27.96 -5.79 -3.17
CA PRO A 118 -26.80 -5.76 -4.08
C PRO A 118 -25.69 -6.68 -3.59
N ILE A 119 -24.93 -7.21 -4.55
CA ILE A 119 -23.74 -8.00 -4.25
C ILE A 119 -22.62 -7.07 -3.81
N ASP A 120 -21.88 -7.49 -2.80
CA ASP A 120 -20.77 -6.67 -2.28
C ASP A 120 -19.47 -6.88 -3.01
N ILE A 121 -19.18 -8.13 -3.42
CA ILE A 121 -17.92 -8.46 -4.06
C ILE A 121 -18.18 -9.45 -5.19
N LEU A 122 -17.57 -9.20 -6.34
CA LEU A 122 -17.56 -10.14 -7.46
C LEU A 122 -16.17 -10.75 -7.58
N ILE A 123 -16.11 -12.07 -7.64
CA ILE A 123 -14.85 -12.80 -7.69
C ILE A 123 -14.86 -13.75 -8.87
N SER A 124 -13.74 -13.78 -9.62
CA SER A 124 -13.63 -14.71 -10.74
C SER A 124 -13.52 -16.14 -10.23
N PRO A 125 -14.25 -17.10 -10.82
CA PRO A 125 -14.15 -18.48 -10.38
C PRO A 125 -12.90 -19.21 -10.87
N LEU A 126 -12.12 -18.59 -11.74
CA LEU A 126 -10.95 -19.25 -12.30
C LEU A 126 -9.92 -19.61 -11.23
N GLY A 127 -9.76 -18.76 -10.24
CA GLY A 127 -8.84 -19.04 -9.15
C GLY A 127 -9.25 -20.23 -8.30
N VAL A 128 -10.55 -20.44 -8.14
CA VAL A 128 -11.06 -21.60 -7.39
C VAL A 128 -10.76 -22.89 -8.16
N LEU A 129 -11.03 -22.85 -9.46
CA LEU A 129 -10.85 -24.06 -10.28
C LEU A 129 -9.39 -24.49 -10.33
N SER A 130 -8.48 -23.54 -10.47
CA SER A 130 -7.06 -23.87 -10.60
C SER A 130 -6.42 -24.25 -9.27
N ARG A 131 -6.89 -23.72 -8.17
CA ARG A 131 -6.27 -23.94 -6.85
C ARG A 131 -6.99 -24.95 -5.99
N MET A 132 -8.20 -25.32 -6.38
CA MET A 132 -8.97 -26.38 -5.73
C MET A 132 -9.18 -26.15 -4.23
N ASN A 133 -9.20 -24.89 -3.78
CA ASN A 133 -9.51 -24.60 -2.38
C ASN A 133 -11.02 -24.48 -2.22
N LEU A 134 -11.67 -25.64 -2.26
CA LEU A 134 -13.13 -25.73 -2.28
C LEU A 134 -13.77 -25.29 -0.97
N GLY A 135 -13.00 -25.21 0.11
CA GLY A 135 -13.53 -24.75 1.38
C GLY A 135 -14.14 -23.37 1.31
N GLN A 136 -13.64 -22.50 0.40
CA GLN A 136 -14.23 -21.18 0.27
C GLN A 136 -15.65 -21.24 -0.26
N LEU A 137 -15.96 -22.21 -1.11
CA LEU A 137 -17.31 -22.37 -1.62
C LEU A 137 -18.24 -22.88 -0.53
N LEU A 138 -17.78 -23.84 0.27
CA LEU A 138 -18.56 -24.35 1.38
C LEU A 138 -18.79 -23.26 2.42
N GLU A 139 -17.78 -22.46 2.70
CA GLU A 139 -17.92 -21.33 3.62
C GLU A 139 -18.98 -20.36 3.12
N ALA A 140 -18.97 -20.06 1.82
CA ALA A 140 -19.91 -19.09 1.26
C ALA A 140 -21.36 -19.59 1.44
N GLN A 141 -21.61 -20.87 1.17
CA GLN A 141 -22.95 -21.42 1.30
C GLN A 141 -23.38 -21.46 2.77
N LEU A 142 -22.51 -21.97 3.62
CA LEU A 142 -22.83 -22.08 5.04
C LEU A 142 -22.99 -20.71 5.68
N GLY A 143 -22.15 -19.76 5.25
CA GLY A 143 -22.24 -18.41 5.75
C GLY A 143 -23.51 -17.69 5.33
N TRP A 144 -23.99 -17.99 4.12
CA TRP A 144 -25.24 -17.41 3.66
C TRP A 144 -26.39 -17.88 4.53
N ALA A 145 -26.43 -19.19 4.82
CA ALA A 145 -27.46 -19.74 5.71
C ALA A 145 -27.34 -19.14 7.11
N ALA A 146 -26.14 -19.06 7.64
CA ALA A 146 -25.91 -18.53 8.98
C ALA A 146 -26.33 -17.07 9.07
N SER A 147 -25.96 -16.29 8.07
CA SER A 147 -26.31 -14.86 8.03
C SER A 147 -27.83 -14.67 7.97
N THR A 148 -28.50 -15.47 7.16
CA THR A 148 -29.96 -15.38 7.02
C THR A 148 -30.64 -15.78 8.27
N LEU A 149 -30.17 -16.81 8.97
CA LEU A 149 -30.80 -17.30 10.20
C LEU A 149 -30.35 -16.55 11.45
N GLY A 150 -29.37 -15.61 11.29
CA GLY A 150 -28.91 -14.84 12.44
C GLY A 150 -28.07 -15.64 13.42
N MET A 151 -27.32 -16.62 12.96
CA MET A 151 -26.54 -17.48 13.82
C MET A 151 -25.07 -17.48 13.41
N THR A 152 -24.22 -17.94 14.33
CA THR A 152 -22.79 -18.11 14.07
C THR A 152 -22.48 -19.61 14.07
N ILE A 153 -21.79 -20.07 13.05
CA ILE A 153 -21.47 -21.48 12.90
C ILE A 153 -19.97 -21.67 13.01
N GLY A 154 -19.53 -22.50 13.96
CA GLY A 154 -18.13 -22.82 14.12
C GLY A 154 -17.83 -24.16 13.52
N VAL A 155 -16.78 -24.20 12.69
CA VAL A 155 -16.32 -25.43 12.06
C VAL A 155 -14.85 -25.62 12.45
N PRO A 156 -14.54 -26.59 13.32
CA PRO A 156 -13.14 -26.80 13.70
C PRO A 156 -12.31 -27.20 12.50
N VAL A 157 -11.03 -26.84 12.57
CA VAL A 157 -10.10 -27.15 11.50
C VAL A 157 -10.01 -28.67 11.33
N PHE A 158 -10.00 -29.10 10.09
CA PHE A 158 -9.90 -30.50 9.67
C PHE A 158 -11.15 -31.33 10.01
N GLU A 159 -12.20 -30.73 10.48
CA GLU A 159 -13.47 -31.46 10.64
C GLU A 159 -14.28 -31.36 9.37
N LYS A 160 -14.95 -32.46 9.04
CA LYS A 160 -15.77 -32.53 7.84
C LYS A 160 -17.17 -32.06 8.13
N ILE A 161 -17.70 -31.22 7.26
CA ILE A 161 -19.11 -30.84 7.32
C ILE A 161 -19.90 -31.80 6.45
N HIS A 162 -20.97 -32.37 7.00
CA HIS A 162 -21.80 -33.26 6.22
C HIS A 162 -22.68 -32.45 5.29
N GLU A 163 -22.71 -32.90 4.03
CA GLU A 163 -23.46 -32.21 3.00
C GLU A 163 -24.93 -32.09 3.35
N LYS A 164 -25.49 -33.12 3.97
CA LYS A 164 -26.89 -33.09 4.37
C LYS A 164 -27.18 -31.99 5.38
N ASP A 165 -26.29 -31.83 6.35
CA ASP A 165 -26.50 -30.78 7.36
C ASP A 165 -26.48 -29.40 6.72
N MET A 166 -25.61 -29.16 5.76
CA MET A 166 -25.55 -27.90 5.07
C MET A 166 -26.81 -27.67 4.24
N GLU A 167 -27.27 -28.70 3.56
CA GLU A 167 -28.51 -28.60 2.78
C GLU A 167 -29.71 -28.30 3.67
N ASP A 168 -29.77 -28.93 4.84
CA ASP A 168 -30.86 -28.70 5.77
C ASP A 168 -30.87 -27.24 6.26
N LEU A 169 -29.67 -26.69 6.52
CA LEU A 169 -29.57 -25.29 6.93
C LEU A 169 -29.99 -24.33 5.83
N LEU A 170 -29.59 -24.63 4.59
CA LEU A 170 -29.99 -23.80 3.46
C LEU A 170 -31.50 -23.83 3.27
N LYS A 171 -32.10 -25.00 3.37
CA LYS A 171 -33.58 -25.13 3.26
C LYS A 171 -34.27 -24.36 4.38
N LYS A 172 -33.77 -24.46 5.61
CA LYS A 172 -34.32 -23.75 6.73
C LYS A 172 -34.27 -22.24 6.55
N ALA A 173 -33.19 -21.77 5.89
CA ALA A 173 -33.00 -20.35 5.61
C ALA A 173 -33.82 -19.88 4.41
N GLY A 174 -34.43 -20.80 3.67
CA GLY A 174 -35.15 -20.45 2.45
C GLY A 174 -34.24 -20.14 1.28
N LEU A 175 -33.05 -20.72 1.28
CA LEU A 175 -32.07 -20.45 0.26
C LEU A 175 -31.92 -21.65 -0.68
N PRO A 176 -31.43 -21.42 -1.91
CA PRO A 176 -31.25 -22.54 -2.85
C PRO A 176 -30.20 -23.53 -2.33
N VAL A 177 -30.53 -24.81 -2.41
CA VAL A 177 -29.61 -25.85 -1.97
C VAL A 177 -28.37 -25.89 -2.87
N SER A 178 -28.53 -25.55 -4.15
CA SER A 178 -27.41 -25.53 -5.08
C SER A 178 -26.42 -24.41 -4.80
N GLY A 179 -26.81 -23.40 -4.03
CA GLY A 179 -25.98 -22.23 -3.81
C GLY A 179 -25.99 -21.23 -4.94
N LYS A 180 -26.80 -21.50 -5.98
CA LYS A 180 -26.89 -20.62 -7.14
C LYS A 180 -28.25 -19.95 -7.18
N ILE A 181 -28.26 -18.67 -7.54
CA ILE A 181 -29.47 -17.89 -7.58
C ILE A 181 -29.42 -16.95 -8.79
N GLN A 182 -30.59 -16.54 -9.25
CA GLN A 182 -30.66 -15.60 -10.34
C GLN A 182 -30.22 -14.22 -9.88
N LEU A 183 -29.26 -13.65 -10.58
CA LEU A 183 -28.84 -12.27 -10.34
C LEU A 183 -29.31 -11.40 -11.49
N TYR A 184 -29.40 -10.11 -11.24
CA TYR A 184 -29.80 -9.12 -12.21
C TYR A 184 -28.70 -8.10 -12.40
N ASP A 185 -28.53 -7.65 -13.63
CA ASP A 185 -27.52 -6.64 -13.95
C ASP A 185 -27.95 -5.31 -13.34
N GLY A 186 -27.04 -4.72 -12.53
CA GLY A 186 -27.37 -3.47 -11.86
C GLY A 186 -27.53 -2.29 -12.80
N ARG A 187 -26.95 -2.36 -13.98
CA ARG A 187 -27.03 -1.27 -14.95
C ARG A 187 -28.29 -1.33 -15.80
N THR A 188 -28.70 -2.53 -16.18
CA THR A 188 -29.82 -2.70 -17.11
C THR A 188 -31.07 -3.27 -16.48
N GLY A 189 -30.93 -3.93 -15.34
CA GLY A 189 -32.06 -4.62 -14.71
C GLY A 189 -32.39 -5.95 -15.33
N GLU A 190 -31.61 -6.39 -16.32
CA GLU A 190 -31.89 -7.67 -16.99
C GLU A 190 -31.29 -8.83 -16.20
N PRO A 191 -31.94 -9.99 -16.20
CA PRO A 191 -31.39 -11.15 -15.51
C PRO A 191 -30.13 -11.66 -16.20
N PHE A 192 -29.21 -12.20 -15.38
CA PHE A 192 -28.04 -12.88 -15.95
C PHE A 192 -28.48 -14.11 -16.71
N PHE A 193 -27.67 -14.48 -17.71
CA PHE A 193 -27.98 -15.63 -18.56
C PHE A 193 -28.09 -16.92 -17.75
N GLU A 194 -27.22 -17.09 -16.75
CA GLU A 194 -27.24 -18.29 -15.92
C GLU A 194 -27.29 -17.90 -14.44
N LYS A 195 -27.79 -18.85 -13.63
CA LYS A 195 -27.76 -18.65 -12.19
C LYS A 195 -26.32 -18.62 -11.70
N THR A 196 -26.06 -17.79 -10.71
CA THR A 196 -24.72 -17.52 -10.22
C THR A 196 -24.57 -18.00 -8.79
N ALA A 197 -23.40 -18.55 -8.47
CA ALA A 197 -23.09 -18.94 -7.11
C ALA A 197 -22.97 -17.69 -6.24
N VAL A 198 -23.73 -17.64 -5.15
CA VAL A 198 -23.76 -16.53 -4.23
C VAL A 198 -23.65 -17.09 -2.82
N GLY A 199 -23.04 -16.34 -1.95
CA GLY A 199 -22.91 -16.71 -0.55
C GLY A 199 -22.35 -15.58 0.27
N THR A 200 -22.09 -15.87 1.53
CA THR A 200 -21.51 -14.90 2.46
C THR A 200 -20.18 -15.46 2.95
N SER A 201 -19.12 -14.71 2.70
CA SER A 201 -17.77 -15.14 3.08
C SER A 201 -17.12 -14.12 3.98
N TYR A 202 -16.15 -14.58 4.77
CA TYR A 202 -15.36 -13.72 5.64
C TYR A 202 -14.13 -13.26 4.85
N ILE A 203 -14.05 -11.96 4.62
CA ILE A 203 -13.00 -11.38 3.80
C ILE A 203 -12.18 -10.43 4.66
N LEU A 204 -10.85 -10.54 4.56
CA LEU A 204 -9.92 -9.72 5.30
C LEU A 204 -9.23 -8.75 4.36
N LYS A 205 -9.14 -7.49 4.78
CA LYS A 205 -8.32 -6.51 4.09
C LYS A 205 -6.89 -6.66 4.61
N LEU A 206 -5.97 -6.94 3.72
CA LEU A 206 -4.59 -7.18 4.12
C LEU A 206 -3.82 -5.87 4.23
N ASN A 207 -2.71 -5.91 4.94
CA ASN A 207 -1.88 -4.74 5.18
C ASN A 207 -0.95 -4.45 4.01
N HIS A 208 -1.39 -4.81 2.81
CA HIS A 208 -0.70 -4.53 1.54
C HIS A 208 -1.57 -3.61 0.72
N MET A 209 -1.72 -2.38 1.20
CA MET A 209 -2.57 -1.40 0.53
C MET A 209 -1.79 -0.64 -0.53
N VAL A 210 -2.45 -0.37 -1.64
CA VAL A 210 -1.79 0.27 -2.76
C VAL A 210 -1.25 1.65 -2.38
N GLU A 211 -1.93 2.33 -1.49
CA GLU A 211 -1.51 3.67 -1.06
C GLU A 211 -0.12 3.65 -0.42
N ASP A 212 0.19 2.58 0.31
CA ASP A 212 1.50 2.43 0.93
C ASP A 212 2.60 2.09 -0.07
N LYS A 213 2.23 1.56 -1.22
CA LYS A 213 3.19 1.09 -2.21
C LYS A 213 3.35 2.03 -3.38
N ALA A 214 2.49 3.03 -3.49
CA ALA A 214 2.58 4.00 -4.57
C ALA A 214 3.84 4.83 -4.39
N HIS A 215 4.64 4.90 -5.44
CA HIS A 215 5.92 5.57 -5.37
C HIS A 215 6.35 6.01 -6.76
N ALA A 216 6.94 7.18 -6.84
CA ALA A 216 7.47 7.70 -8.09
C ALA A 216 8.74 8.48 -7.79
N ARG A 217 9.60 8.57 -8.79
CA ARG A 217 10.85 9.29 -8.65
C ARG A 217 11.22 9.96 -9.96
N SER A 218 11.68 11.19 -9.88
CA SER A 218 12.36 11.81 -11.00
C SER A 218 13.85 11.92 -10.70
N THR A 219 14.21 12.58 -9.62
CA THR A 219 15.58 12.63 -9.13
C THR A 219 15.54 12.38 -7.63
N GLY A 220 16.64 11.84 -7.11
CA GLY A 220 16.74 11.55 -5.69
C GLY A 220 18.14 11.10 -5.31
N PRO A 221 18.27 10.44 -4.17
CA PRO A 221 19.59 10.04 -3.70
C PRO A 221 20.19 8.88 -4.50
N TYR A 222 21.52 8.84 -4.51
CA TYR A 222 22.30 7.82 -5.21
C TYR A 222 23.25 7.15 -4.25
N SER A 223 23.59 5.90 -4.57
CA SER A 223 24.59 5.18 -3.79
C SER A 223 25.95 5.83 -3.93
N ILE A 224 26.68 5.94 -2.80
CA ILE A 224 28.01 6.56 -2.83
C ILE A 224 28.99 5.69 -3.63
N VAL A 225 28.88 4.38 -3.52
CA VAL A 225 29.82 3.47 -4.16
C VAL A 225 29.54 3.30 -5.65
N THR A 226 28.30 2.93 -5.99
CA THR A 226 27.95 2.62 -7.38
C THR A 226 27.43 3.81 -8.17
N GLN A 227 27.03 4.88 -7.50
CA GLN A 227 26.41 6.06 -8.11
C GLN A 227 25.12 5.74 -8.84
N GLN A 228 24.49 4.62 -8.49
CA GLN A 228 23.19 4.25 -9.01
C GLN A 228 22.10 4.74 -8.06
N PRO A 229 20.86 4.96 -8.55
CA PRO A 229 19.79 5.34 -7.65
C PRO A 229 19.60 4.30 -6.54
N LEU A 230 19.30 4.79 -5.33
CA LEU A 230 18.99 3.89 -4.24
C LEU A 230 17.67 3.15 -4.53
N GLY A 231 17.46 2.02 -3.86
CA GLY A 231 16.22 1.27 -4.00
C GLY A 231 15.28 1.53 -2.85
N GLY A 232 13.99 1.32 -3.11
CA GLY A 232 12.99 1.36 -2.07
C GLY A 232 12.31 2.72 -1.93
N LYS A 233 11.04 2.65 -1.55
CA LYS A 233 10.21 3.86 -1.41
C LYS A 233 10.71 4.77 -0.29
N ALA A 234 11.14 4.17 0.82
CA ALA A 234 11.56 4.95 1.99
C ALA A 234 12.78 5.83 1.69
N GLN A 235 13.65 5.39 0.80
CA GLN A 235 14.84 6.13 0.41
C GLN A 235 14.63 7.01 -0.82
N MET A 236 13.40 7.18 -1.27
CA MET A 236 13.10 7.84 -2.53
C MET A 236 13.87 7.18 -3.67
N GLY A 237 13.90 5.86 -3.64
CA GLY A 237 14.65 5.09 -4.60
C GLY A 237 13.95 4.92 -5.93
N GLY A 238 14.70 4.44 -6.91
CA GLY A 238 14.18 4.17 -8.24
C GLY A 238 13.81 2.71 -8.43
N GLN A 239 13.10 2.46 -9.50
CA GLN A 239 12.74 1.11 -9.88
C GLN A 239 13.94 0.43 -10.52
N ARG A 240 13.98 -0.89 -10.37
CA ARG A 240 15.05 -1.65 -10.97
C ARG A 240 14.67 -2.09 -12.37
N LEU A 241 15.52 -1.75 -13.34
CA LEU A 241 15.40 -2.30 -14.69
C LEU A 241 16.27 -3.56 -14.72
N GLY A 242 15.62 -4.71 -14.58
CA GLY A 242 16.32 -5.97 -14.50
C GLY A 242 16.73 -6.51 -15.85
N GLU A 243 17.37 -7.67 -15.82
CA GLU A 243 17.85 -8.32 -17.04
C GLU A 243 16.74 -8.55 -18.05
N MET A 244 15.59 -9.00 -17.57
CA MET A 244 14.49 -9.30 -18.46
C MET A 244 13.89 -8.04 -19.08
N GLU A 245 13.88 -6.93 -18.35
CA GLU A 245 13.42 -5.66 -18.89
C GLU A 245 14.37 -5.14 -19.96
N VAL A 246 15.67 -5.40 -19.77
CA VAL A 246 16.66 -5.05 -20.79
C VAL A 246 16.38 -5.84 -22.08
N TRP A 247 16.07 -7.13 -21.93
CA TRP A 247 15.74 -7.95 -23.10
C TRP A 247 14.52 -7.39 -23.85
N ALA A 248 13.53 -6.93 -23.11
CA ALA A 248 12.35 -6.36 -23.75
C ALA A 248 12.68 -5.13 -24.57
N LEU A 249 13.52 -4.26 -24.04
CA LEU A 249 13.96 -3.07 -24.78
C LEU A 249 14.75 -3.47 -26.03
N GLU A 250 15.59 -4.48 -25.90
CA GLU A 250 16.35 -4.99 -27.04
C GLU A 250 15.42 -5.56 -28.11
N GLY A 251 14.42 -6.30 -27.67
CA GLY A 251 13.45 -6.89 -28.60
C GLY A 251 12.66 -5.86 -29.37
N HIS A 252 12.40 -4.70 -28.76
CA HIS A 252 11.72 -3.60 -29.41
C HIS A 252 12.65 -2.69 -30.20
N LYS A 253 13.93 -3.03 -30.22
CA LYS A 253 14.97 -2.23 -30.91
C LYS A 253 15.01 -0.79 -30.39
N ALA A 254 14.74 -0.62 -29.08
CA ALA A 254 14.70 0.69 -28.46
C ALA A 254 16.09 1.03 -27.89
N ALA A 255 17.06 1.20 -28.77
CA ALA A 255 18.44 1.38 -28.36
C ALA A 255 18.65 2.68 -27.60
N HIS A 256 18.02 3.76 -28.03
CA HIS A 256 18.18 5.04 -27.36
C HIS A 256 17.57 5.03 -25.96
N VAL A 257 16.41 4.40 -25.81
CA VAL A 257 15.79 4.28 -24.49
C VAL A 257 16.68 3.44 -23.58
N LEU A 258 17.21 2.33 -24.11
CA LEU A 258 18.09 1.47 -23.31
C LEU A 258 19.36 2.23 -22.89
N GLN A 259 19.95 2.98 -23.79
CA GLN A 259 21.11 3.78 -23.45
C GLN A 259 20.80 4.79 -22.34
N GLU A 260 19.64 5.44 -22.44
CA GLU A 260 19.23 6.39 -21.42
C GLU A 260 19.05 5.72 -20.07
N MET A 261 18.44 4.53 -20.06
CA MET A 261 18.22 3.79 -18.82
C MET A 261 19.54 3.37 -18.17
N LEU A 262 20.52 3.00 -18.98
CA LEU A 262 21.80 2.50 -18.46
C LEU A 262 22.76 3.60 -18.04
N THR A 263 22.58 4.81 -18.54
CA THR A 263 23.54 5.89 -18.30
C THR A 263 22.93 7.03 -17.49
N ILE A 264 22.20 7.91 -18.16
CA ILE A 264 21.74 9.15 -17.54
C ILE A 264 20.74 8.89 -16.40
N LYS A 265 19.96 7.85 -16.49
CA LYS A 265 19.04 7.46 -15.43
C LYS A 265 19.65 6.52 -14.41
N SER A 266 20.94 6.24 -14.52
CA SER A 266 21.61 5.30 -13.63
C SER A 266 22.89 5.91 -13.06
N ASP A 267 24.04 5.49 -13.55
CA ASP A 267 25.31 5.82 -12.91
C ASP A 267 26.18 6.84 -13.66
N ASP A 268 25.67 7.46 -14.70
CA ASP A 268 26.42 8.47 -15.45
C ASP A 268 26.36 9.82 -14.71
N VAL A 269 27.34 10.07 -13.88
CA VAL A 269 27.36 11.26 -13.03
C VAL A 269 27.40 12.53 -13.90
N VAL A 270 28.25 12.55 -14.90
CA VAL A 270 28.37 13.72 -15.77
C VAL A 270 27.08 13.96 -16.55
N GLY A 271 26.52 12.89 -17.10
CA GLY A 271 25.26 13.00 -17.83
C GLY A 271 24.13 13.49 -16.98
N ARG A 272 24.05 13.01 -15.72
CA ARG A 272 23.03 13.47 -14.78
C ARG A 272 23.17 14.96 -14.50
N SER A 273 24.39 15.42 -14.29
CA SER A 273 24.62 16.83 -14.00
C SER A 273 24.18 17.72 -15.15
N LYS A 274 24.43 17.30 -16.38
CA LYS A 274 23.96 18.03 -17.56
C LYS A 274 22.43 18.00 -17.66
N ALA A 275 21.86 16.90 -17.45
CA ALA A 275 20.41 16.74 -17.50
C ALA A 275 19.69 17.54 -16.42
N UNK A 276 20.20 17.39 -15.47
CA UNK A 276 19.64 18.06 -14.34
C UNK A 276 19.65 19.54 -14.52
N UNK A 277 20.57 19.85 -15.27
CA UNK A 277 20.61 21.21 -15.64
C UNK A 277 19.55 21.56 -16.61
N UNK A 278 19.35 20.79 -17.31
CA UNK A 278 18.38 20.80 -18.32
C UNK A 278 17.00 20.54 -17.79
N UNK A 279 16.97 19.96 -16.87
CA UNK A 279 15.76 19.62 -16.27
C UNK A 279 15.26 20.68 -15.39
N ASN A 280 15.93 21.61 -15.14
CA ASN A 280 15.50 22.74 -14.33
C ASN A 280 14.40 23.49 -15.08
N PRO A 281 13.20 23.46 -14.56
CA PRO A 281 12.06 24.11 -15.27
C PRO A 281 12.29 25.59 -15.55
N SER A 282 13.05 26.26 -14.71
CA SER A 282 13.28 27.68 -14.90
C SER A 282 14.12 27.96 -16.14
N LYS A 283 14.87 26.98 -16.60
CA LYS A 283 15.69 27.15 -17.79
C LYS A 283 14.91 26.91 -19.08
N PHE A 284 13.77 26.25 -18.98
CA PHE A 284 12.94 26.00 -20.16
C PHE A 284 11.91 27.09 -20.39
N SER A 285 11.58 27.84 -19.36
CA SER A 285 10.57 28.89 -19.48
C SER A 285 11.09 30.16 -20.12
N SER A 286 12.41 30.25 -20.33
CA SER A 286 13.01 31.44 -20.90
C SER A 286 13.29 31.34 -22.39
N LYS A 287 12.86 30.26 -23.04
CA LYS A 287 13.15 30.08 -24.45
C LYS A 287 11.91 30.03 -25.36
N ASN A 288 10.76 30.47 -24.86
CA ASN A 288 9.57 30.58 -25.69
C ASN A 288 9.13 32.03 -25.77
#